data_40a53de4eea95b9df78af4fbbc2a6a14
#
_entry.id   40a53de4eea95b9df78af4fbbc2a6a14
#
_cell.length_a   1.000
_cell.length_b   1.000
_cell.length_c   1.000
_cell.angle_alpha   90.00
_cell.angle_beta   90.00
_cell.angle_gamma   90.00
#
_symmetry.space_group_name_H-M   'P 1'
#
loop_
_entity.id
_entity.type
_entity.pdbx_description
1 polymer ?
#
loop_
_entity_poly.entity_id
_entity_poly.type
_entity_poly.pdbx_seq_one_letter_code
_entity_poly.pdbx_strand_id
1 'polypeptide(L)'
;SAYETAISLFNKGIKINAIIDIREKVNSEITNHAEKIGIKIYNSYTIVDTSGYRRIKEVSIMKLSKDGQSVTGSKIKIKCNCLGISGGWTPAVHLFTQSGGKLKFDNEDNVFIPSKYPSDQISIGSCNGEFDLNTIIKNFNQNIKNFLGIDKTSFEDLKINSTKEILKRNIWLLPSDKAIGKCKPFVDFQNDATAKDIKLALREGFRSIEHVKRYTTTGMGTDQGKLGNMHALGIISDTSGVKMSDLGTTTFRPPYTPLTFGTIVGRNVGEFFDIFRKTPMHDWHVD
;
A
#
# COMPACT_ATOMS: atom_id res chain seq x y z
N SER A 1 8.87 4.76 7.27
CA SER A 1 9.12 5.06 5.86
C SER A 1 8.92 6.53 5.50
N ALA A 2 7.76 7.17 5.78
CA ALA A 2 7.54 8.59 5.42
C ALA A 2 8.61 9.52 6.01
N TYR A 3 8.93 9.36 7.28
CA TYR A 3 9.98 10.14 7.95
C TYR A 3 11.35 9.91 7.36
N GLU A 4 11.75 8.66 7.13
CA GLU A 4 13.03 8.30 6.50
C GLU A 4 13.18 8.91 5.12
N THR A 5 12.12 8.81 4.31
CA THR A 5 12.09 9.41 2.99
C THR A 5 12.22 10.93 3.06
N ALA A 6 11.47 11.58 3.96
CA ALA A 6 11.54 13.03 4.14
C ALA A 6 12.95 13.49 4.59
N ILE A 7 13.56 12.79 5.55
CA ILE A 7 14.93 13.07 6.03
C ILE A 7 15.94 12.87 4.89
N SER A 8 15.83 11.75 4.17
CA SER A 8 16.73 11.45 3.05
C SER A 8 16.67 12.50 1.95
N LEU A 9 15.47 12.94 1.58
CA LEU A 9 15.25 14.00 0.59
C LEU A 9 15.79 15.35 1.10
N PHE A 10 15.53 15.67 2.37
CA PHE A 10 16.04 16.89 3.00
C PHE A 10 17.57 16.93 2.97
N ASN A 11 18.25 15.84 3.31
CA ASN A 11 19.71 15.72 3.28
C ASN A 11 20.29 15.83 1.85
N LYS A 12 19.46 15.61 0.83
CA LYS A 12 19.81 15.83 -0.59
C LYS A 12 19.47 17.24 -1.10
N GLY A 13 19.12 18.16 -0.20
CA GLY A 13 18.81 19.55 -0.54
C GLY A 13 17.38 19.80 -1.05
N ILE A 14 16.49 18.80 -0.98
CA ILE A 14 15.08 18.97 -1.34
C ILE A 14 14.34 19.60 -0.17
N LYS A 15 13.64 20.69 -0.41
CA LYS A 15 12.85 21.38 0.61
C LYS A 15 11.64 20.54 1.02
N ILE A 16 11.59 20.13 2.28
CA ILE A 16 10.44 19.46 2.89
C ILE A 16 9.63 20.51 3.66
N ASN A 17 8.43 20.80 3.20
CA ASN A 17 7.59 21.84 3.81
C ASN A 17 6.91 21.36 5.10
N ALA A 18 6.49 20.10 5.15
CA ALA A 18 5.94 19.46 6.33
C ALA A 18 5.83 17.95 6.18
N ILE A 19 5.73 17.25 7.30
CA ILE A 19 5.22 15.88 7.43
C ILE A 19 3.85 15.97 8.10
N ILE A 20 2.86 15.31 7.51
CA ILE A 20 1.49 15.22 8.04
C ILE A 20 1.30 13.80 8.55
N ASP A 21 1.10 13.64 9.85
CA ASP A 21 0.92 12.34 10.50
C ASP A 21 -0.48 12.24 11.13
N ILE A 22 -1.22 11.20 10.76
CA ILE A 22 -2.56 10.94 11.30
C ILE A 22 -2.52 10.47 12.75
N ARG A 23 -1.36 10.00 13.22
CA ARG A 23 -1.17 9.51 14.59
C ARG A 23 -0.99 10.68 15.56
N GLU A 24 -1.22 10.41 16.83
CA GLU A 24 -0.79 11.30 17.90
C GLU A 24 0.75 11.39 17.92
N LYS A 25 1.30 12.34 18.69
CA LYS A 25 2.76 12.53 18.71
C LYS A 25 3.48 11.22 19.05
N VAL A 26 4.25 10.73 18.10
CA VAL A 26 5.09 9.54 18.25
C VAL A 26 6.48 10.00 18.69
N ASN A 27 6.93 9.51 19.83
CA ASN A 27 8.26 9.83 20.34
C ASN A 27 9.23 8.69 19.95
N SER A 28 9.89 8.83 18.83
CA SER A 28 10.87 7.88 18.31
C SER A 28 12.13 8.61 17.84
N GLU A 29 13.25 7.89 17.71
CA GLU A 29 14.52 8.49 17.24
C GLU A 29 14.33 9.20 15.90
N ILE A 30 13.58 8.61 14.98
CA ILE A 30 13.40 9.16 13.65
C ILE A 30 12.51 10.41 13.64
N THR A 31 11.46 10.45 14.48
CA THR A 31 10.61 11.65 14.61
C THR A 31 11.39 12.78 15.25
N ASN A 32 12.16 12.48 16.30
CA ASN A 32 13.01 13.45 16.98
C ASN A 32 14.13 13.97 16.05
N HIS A 33 14.67 13.11 15.19
CA HIS A 33 15.66 13.53 14.21
C HIS A 33 15.04 14.49 13.17
N ALA A 34 13.84 14.17 12.65
CA ALA A 34 13.14 15.05 11.71
C ALA A 34 12.85 16.44 12.31
N GLU A 35 12.42 16.49 13.58
CA GLU A 35 12.22 17.77 14.30
C GLU A 35 13.55 18.53 14.47
N LYS A 36 14.65 17.85 14.84
CA LYS A 36 15.96 18.48 15.04
C LYS A 36 16.52 19.13 13.77
N ILE A 37 16.31 18.52 12.60
CA ILE A 37 16.77 19.09 11.33
C ILE A 37 15.80 20.17 10.77
N GLY A 38 14.75 20.52 11.54
CA GLY A 38 13.85 21.61 11.22
C GLY A 38 12.66 21.25 10.32
N ILE A 39 12.35 19.97 10.10
CA ILE A 39 11.15 19.57 9.37
C ILE A 39 9.92 19.75 10.27
N LYS A 40 8.96 20.54 9.80
CA LYS A 40 7.70 20.76 10.52
C LYS A 40 6.82 19.51 10.48
N ILE A 41 6.34 19.05 11.64
CA ILE A 41 5.47 17.90 11.77
C ILE A 41 4.10 18.32 12.30
N TYR A 42 3.03 17.86 11.63
CA TYR A 42 1.65 18.04 12.06
C TYR A 42 1.10 16.68 12.50
N ASN A 43 1.08 16.45 13.83
CA ASN A 43 0.53 15.22 14.43
C ASN A 43 -0.99 15.33 14.60
N SER A 44 -1.72 14.23 14.39
CA SER A 44 -3.18 14.15 14.36
C SER A 44 -3.81 15.07 13.31
N TYR A 45 -3.16 15.20 12.16
CA TYR A 45 -3.69 15.93 11.00
C TYR A 45 -3.84 15.00 9.81
N THR A 46 -4.75 15.34 8.92
CA THR A 46 -4.94 14.66 7.64
C THR A 46 -5.08 15.66 6.50
N ILE A 47 -4.81 15.23 5.29
CA ILE A 47 -5.04 16.00 4.08
C ILE A 47 -6.52 15.90 3.71
N VAL A 48 -7.19 17.03 3.56
CA VAL A 48 -8.62 17.12 3.23
C VAL A 48 -8.88 17.63 1.82
N ASP A 49 -7.89 18.32 1.24
CA ASP A 49 -8.02 18.89 -0.11
C ASP A 49 -6.67 19.17 -0.75
N THR A 50 -6.65 19.27 -2.06
CA THR A 50 -5.49 19.68 -2.84
C THR A 50 -5.90 20.72 -3.87
N SER A 51 -5.01 21.63 -4.23
CA SER A 51 -5.23 22.60 -5.30
C SER A 51 -4.09 22.56 -6.32
N GLY A 52 -4.43 22.91 -7.57
CA GLY A 52 -3.53 22.92 -8.71
C GLY A 52 -4.29 22.58 -9.99
N TYR A 53 -3.64 22.70 -11.14
CA TYR A 53 -4.21 22.33 -12.44
C TYR A 53 -3.48 21.14 -13.05
N ARG A 54 -2.30 21.34 -13.64
CA ARG A 54 -1.47 20.25 -14.21
C ARG A 54 -0.60 19.57 -13.16
N ARG A 55 -0.35 20.23 -12.05
CA ARG A 55 0.40 19.73 -10.90
C ARG A 55 -0.15 20.34 -9.62
N ILE A 56 0.14 19.68 -8.52
CA ILE A 56 -0.23 20.17 -7.19
C ILE A 56 0.50 21.50 -6.91
N LYS A 57 -0.20 22.45 -6.29
CA LYS A 57 0.36 23.73 -5.85
C LYS A 57 0.24 23.94 -4.35
N GLU A 58 -0.74 23.29 -3.75
CA GLU A 58 -1.07 23.46 -2.33
C GLU A 58 -1.85 22.24 -1.84
N VAL A 59 -1.64 21.86 -0.59
CA VAL A 59 -2.49 20.93 0.16
C VAL A 59 -3.18 21.66 1.30
N SER A 60 -4.40 21.26 1.62
CA SER A 60 -5.13 21.71 2.80
C SER A 60 -5.18 20.56 3.81
N ILE A 61 -4.82 20.85 5.04
CA ILE A 61 -4.86 19.88 6.13
C ILE A 61 -5.82 20.33 7.23
N MET A 62 -6.42 19.38 7.94
CA MET A 62 -7.24 19.62 9.12
C MET A 62 -6.90 18.62 10.22
N LYS A 63 -7.21 19.02 11.46
CA LYS A 63 -6.99 18.16 12.61
C LYS A 63 -7.99 17.01 12.62
N LEU A 64 -7.53 15.79 12.86
CA LEU A 64 -8.37 14.62 13.07
C LEU A 64 -9.00 14.63 14.45
N SER A 65 -10.25 14.22 14.54
CA SER A 65 -10.89 13.85 15.80
C SER A 65 -10.15 12.68 16.47
N LYS A 66 -10.34 12.51 17.78
CA LYS A 66 -9.69 11.43 18.54
C LYS A 66 -10.06 10.04 18.00
N ASP A 67 -11.31 9.85 17.60
CA ASP A 67 -11.81 8.61 17.00
C ASP A 67 -11.38 8.41 15.53
N GLY A 68 -10.82 9.46 14.89
CA GLY A 68 -10.39 9.41 13.49
C GLY A 68 -11.51 9.43 12.45
N GLN A 69 -12.77 9.62 12.88
CA GLN A 69 -13.94 9.54 12.00
C GLN A 69 -14.31 10.89 11.36
N SER A 70 -13.79 11.99 11.89
CA SER A 70 -14.08 13.34 11.42
C SER A 70 -12.87 14.25 11.45
N VAL A 71 -12.99 15.41 10.83
CA VAL A 71 -11.99 16.49 10.92
C VAL A 71 -12.57 17.67 11.65
N THR A 72 -11.71 18.40 12.37
CA THR A 72 -12.09 19.52 13.23
C THR A 72 -11.19 20.73 13.02
N GLY A 73 -11.65 21.91 13.41
CA GLY A 73 -10.89 23.16 13.32
C GLY A 73 -10.86 23.76 11.92
N SER A 74 -10.00 24.73 11.72
CA SER A 74 -9.83 25.43 10.45
C SER A 74 -8.83 24.74 9.54
N LYS A 75 -8.99 24.92 8.23
CA LYS A 75 -8.02 24.45 7.22
C LYS A 75 -6.70 25.21 7.31
N ILE A 76 -5.62 24.46 7.34
CA ILE A 76 -4.27 24.99 7.18
C ILE A 76 -3.81 24.68 5.76
N LYS A 77 -3.37 25.70 5.03
CA LYS A 77 -2.88 25.57 3.66
C LYS A 77 -1.36 25.49 3.65
N ILE A 78 -0.82 24.52 2.95
CA ILE A 78 0.63 24.31 2.80
C ILE A 78 0.96 24.29 1.30
N LYS A 79 1.74 25.27 0.85
CA LYS A 79 2.21 25.31 -0.55
C LYS A 79 3.19 24.15 -0.78
N CYS A 80 2.99 23.39 -1.84
CA CYS A 80 3.88 22.32 -2.28
C CYS A 80 3.67 22.03 -3.76
N ASN A 81 4.68 21.48 -4.41
CA ASN A 81 4.63 21.04 -5.81
C ASN A 81 4.69 19.51 -5.96
N CYS A 82 4.87 18.81 -4.84
CA CYS A 82 4.85 17.37 -4.75
C CYS A 82 4.26 16.97 -3.40
N LEU A 83 3.48 15.89 -3.39
CA LEU A 83 2.91 15.25 -2.20
C LEU A 83 3.29 13.78 -2.21
N GLY A 84 4.14 13.36 -1.26
CA GLY A 84 4.43 11.97 -1.00
C GLY A 84 3.40 11.36 -0.05
N ILE A 85 2.92 10.17 -0.34
CA ILE A 85 1.95 9.45 0.49
C ILE A 85 2.57 8.14 0.96
N SER A 86 2.45 7.85 2.25
CA SER A 86 2.84 6.58 2.86
C SER A 86 1.63 6.01 3.62
N GLY A 87 0.97 5.04 3.03
CA GLY A 87 -0.27 4.44 3.56
C GLY A 87 -0.06 3.24 4.49
N GLY A 88 1.21 2.87 4.75
CA GLY A 88 1.55 1.69 5.54
C GLY A 88 2.09 0.54 4.68
N TRP A 89 2.26 -0.61 5.31
CA TRP A 89 2.80 -1.82 4.70
C TRP A 89 1.79 -2.96 4.82
N THR A 90 1.74 -3.79 3.79
CA THR A 90 0.98 -5.04 3.78
C THR A 90 1.85 -6.18 3.26
N PRO A 91 1.70 -7.40 3.79
CA PRO A 91 2.44 -8.55 3.29
C PRO A 91 2.18 -8.82 1.81
N ALA A 92 3.23 -9.15 1.06
CA ALA A 92 3.11 -9.53 -0.36
C ALA A 92 2.76 -11.02 -0.47
N VAL A 93 1.49 -11.34 -0.29
CA VAL A 93 0.97 -12.72 -0.20
C VAL A 93 0.56 -13.34 -1.55
N HIS A 94 0.83 -12.65 -2.66
CA HIS A 94 0.36 -13.04 -3.99
C HIS A 94 0.86 -14.41 -4.41
N LEU A 95 2.17 -14.66 -4.34
CA LEU A 95 2.77 -15.94 -4.71
C LEU A 95 2.26 -17.09 -3.83
N PHE A 96 2.12 -16.81 -2.53
CA PHE A 96 1.57 -17.79 -1.58
C PHE A 96 0.13 -18.19 -1.94
N THR A 97 -0.72 -17.22 -2.27
CA THR A 97 -2.12 -17.53 -2.64
C THR A 97 -2.24 -18.16 -4.03
N GLN A 98 -1.37 -17.79 -4.96
CA GLN A 98 -1.31 -18.41 -6.29
C GLN A 98 -0.90 -19.89 -6.22
N SER A 99 -0.09 -20.28 -5.22
CA SER A 99 0.24 -21.69 -4.97
C SER A 99 -0.87 -22.47 -4.25
N GLY A 100 -2.00 -21.84 -3.94
CA GLY A 100 -3.14 -22.46 -3.25
C GLY A 100 -3.15 -22.27 -1.74
N GLY A 101 -2.22 -21.51 -1.17
CA GLY A 101 -2.17 -21.17 0.25
C GLY A 101 -3.37 -20.36 0.71
N LYS A 102 -3.77 -20.55 1.97
CA LYS A 102 -4.87 -19.81 2.60
C LYS A 102 -4.35 -18.78 3.57
N LEU A 103 -4.99 -17.62 3.57
CA LEU A 103 -4.65 -16.51 4.44
C LEU A 103 -5.54 -16.49 5.69
N LYS A 104 -5.04 -15.87 6.74
CA LYS A 104 -5.83 -15.40 7.89
C LYS A 104 -5.62 -13.91 8.08
N PHE A 105 -6.61 -13.25 8.63
CA PHE A 105 -6.48 -11.84 9.00
C PHE A 105 -5.87 -11.73 10.39
N ASP A 106 -4.83 -10.94 10.53
CA ASP A 106 -4.21 -10.57 11.79
C ASP A 106 -4.83 -9.25 12.27
N ASN A 107 -5.53 -9.30 13.41
CA ASN A 107 -6.22 -8.12 13.97
C ASN A 107 -5.26 -7.14 14.66
N GLU A 108 -4.06 -7.59 15.09
CA GLU A 108 -3.09 -6.71 15.73
C GLU A 108 -2.42 -5.81 14.70
N ASP A 109 -2.01 -6.41 13.58
CA ASP A 109 -1.34 -5.70 12.49
C ASP A 109 -2.29 -5.23 11.39
N ASN A 110 -3.54 -5.68 11.39
CA ASN A 110 -4.56 -5.38 10.39
C ASN A 110 -4.10 -5.73 8.96
N VAL A 111 -3.52 -6.91 8.82
CA VAL A 111 -3.00 -7.44 7.55
C VAL A 111 -3.42 -8.89 7.35
N PHE A 112 -3.39 -9.35 6.11
CA PHE A 112 -3.53 -10.77 5.82
C PHE A 112 -2.15 -11.42 5.77
N ILE A 113 -2.03 -12.54 6.50
CA ILE A 113 -0.79 -13.33 6.58
C ILE A 113 -1.04 -14.77 6.17
N PRO A 114 -0.02 -15.51 5.70
CA PRO A 114 -0.08 -16.93 5.43
C PRO A 114 -0.54 -17.72 6.64
N SER A 115 -1.42 -18.71 6.43
CA SER A 115 -1.89 -19.57 7.54
C SER A 115 -1.89 -21.05 7.19
N LYS A 116 -2.48 -21.43 6.07
CA LYS A 116 -2.57 -22.83 5.65
C LYS A 116 -1.73 -23.02 4.39
N TYR A 117 -0.61 -23.67 4.57
CA TYR A 117 0.35 -23.91 3.50
C TYR A 117 -0.10 -25.09 2.62
N PRO A 118 0.09 -25.00 1.28
CA PRO A 118 -0.15 -26.16 0.43
C PRO A 118 0.96 -27.14 0.64
N SER A 119 1.81 -27.66 0.41
CA SER A 119 2.90 -28.55 0.71
C SER A 119 4.25 -27.87 0.51
N ASP A 120 5.29 -28.37 1.16
CA ASP A 120 6.70 -28.04 0.92
C ASP A 120 6.99 -26.54 0.64
N GLN A 121 6.30 -25.67 1.37
CA GLN A 121 6.41 -24.22 1.25
C GLN A 121 6.42 -23.56 2.62
N ILE A 122 7.25 -22.54 2.79
CA ILE A 122 7.21 -21.62 3.93
C ILE A 122 7.22 -20.17 3.46
N SER A 123 6.67 -19.29 4.26
CA SER A 123 6.75 -17.83 4.07
C SER A 123 7.53 -17.22 5.23
N ILE A 124 8.51 -16.39 4.95
CA ILE A 124 9.39 -15.79 5.96
C ILE A 124 9.57 -14.31 5.66
N GLY A 125 9.67 -13.50 6.68
CA GLY A 125 9.89 -12.06 6.56
C GLY A 125 8.63 -11.29 6.24
N SER A 126 8.74 -10.22 5.47
CA SER A 126 7.63 -9.28 5.23
C SER A 126 6.43 -9.90 4.52
N CYS A 127 6.61 -10.95 3.73
CA CYS A 127 5.49 -11.69 3.15
C CYS A 127 4.71 -12.54 4.18
N ASN A 128 5.29 -12.74 5.38
CA ASN A 128 4.64 -13.38 6.53
C ASN A 128 4.17 -12.36 7.59
N GLY A 129 4.22 -11.07 7.30
CA GLY A 129 3.83 -9.99 8.22
C GLY A 129 4.93 -9.53 9.18
N GLU A 130 6.14 -10.02 9.02
CA GLU A 130 7.28 -9.62 9.86
C GLU A 130 8.03 -8.47 9.19
N PHE A 131 8.02 -7.28 9.81
CA PHE A 131 8.65 -6.08 9.23
C PHE A 131 9.89 -5.62 10.02
N ASP A 132 10.16 -6.19 11.19
CA ASP A 132 11.40 -5.94 11.95
C ASP A 132 12.51 -6.89 11.51
N LEU A 133 13.62 -6.34 11.05
CA LEU A 133 14.71 -7.12 10.48
C LEU A 133 15.36 -8.09 11.47
N ASN A 134 15.46 -7.74 12.75
CA ASN A 134 15.97 -8.66 13.78
C ASN A 134 15.06 -9.86 13.97
N THR A 135 13.76 -9.62 14.02
CA THR A 135 12.74 -10.67 14.10
C THR A 135 12.79 -11.56 12.88
N ILE A 136 12.91 -10.98 11.68
CA ILE A 136 13.04 -11.72 10.42
C ILE A 136 14.23 -12.66 10.45
N ILE A 137 15.42 -12.16 10.82
CA ILE A 137 16.66 -12.98 10.83
C ILE A 137 16.57 -14.10 11.87
N LYS A 138 16.07 -13.79 13.07
CA LYS A 138 15.88 -14.78 14.12
C LYS A 138 14.93 -15.88 13.69
N ASN A 139 13.76 -15.51 13.15
CA ASN A 139 12.75 -16.45 12.70
C ASN A 139 13.18 -17.21 11.44
N PHE A 140 13.94 -16.58 10.55
CA PHE A 140 14.52 -17.23 9.38
C PHE A 140 15.35 -18.45 9.78
N ASN A 141 16.33 -18.28 10.68
CA ASN A 141 17.19 -19.37 11.14
C ASN A 141 16.39 -20.53 11.71
N GLN A 142 15.38 -20.24 12.54
CA GLN A 142 14.55 -21.29 13.14
C GLN A 142 13.65 -21.98 12.11
N ASN A 143 13.01 -21.22 11.24
CA ASN A 143 12.09 -21.74 10.23
C ASN A 143 12.81 -22.58 9.18
N ILE A 144 13.99 -22.16 8.73
CA ILE A 144 14.81 -22.92 7.76
C ILE A 144 15.30 -24.23 8.37
N LYS A 145 15.76 -24.22 9.62
CA LYS A 145 16.16 -25.44 10.31
C LYS A 145 15.03 -26.47 10.35
N ASN A 146 13.85 -26.02 10.79
CA ASN A 146 12.68 -26.87 10.87
C ASN A 146 12.22 -27.39 9.50
N PHE A 147 12.26 -26.53 8.47
CA PHE A 147 11.83 -26.87 7.13
C PHE A 147 12.77 -27.85 6.41
N LEU A 148 14.05 -27.68 6.57
CA LEU A 148 15.08 -28.53 5.94
C LEU A 148 15.50 -29.73 6.79
N GLY A 149 15.07 -29.82 8.05
CA GLY A 149 15.47 -30.87 8.97
C GLY A 149 16.98 -30.85 9.31
N ILE A 150 17.61 -29.65 9.35
CA ILE A 150 19.04 -29.49 9.61
C ILE A 150 19.28 -28.79 10.95
N ASP A 151 20.22 -29.31 11.74
CA ASP A 151 20.52 -28.77 13.08
C ASP A 151 21.48 -27.58 13.09
N LYS A 152 22.30 -27.42 12.05
CA LYS A 152 23.31 -26.38 11.97
C LYS A 152 23.04 -25.43 10.79
N THR A 153 22.80 -24.17 11.09
CA THR A 153 22.92 -23.06 10.14
C THR A 153 24.13 -22.22 10.50
N SER A 154 24.95 -21.87 9.53
CA SER A 154 26.16 -21.06 9.70
C SER A 154 25.89 -19.55 9.74
N PHE A 155 24.64 -19.14 9.94
CA PHE A 155 24.31 -17.72 10.04
C PHE A 155 24.64 -17.24 11.46
N GLU A 156 25.60 -16.35 11.56
CA GLU A 156 25.92 -15.65 12.80
C GLU A 156 24.74 -14.78 13.24
N ASP A 157 24.60 -14.60 14.56
CA ASP A 157 23.60 -13.68 15.12
C ASP A 157 23.98 -12.23 14.74
N LEU A 158 23.46 -11.76 13.62
CA LEU A 158 23.60 -10.38 13.20
C LEU A 158 22.83 -9.49 14.18
N LYS A 159 23.57 -8.71 14.97
CA LYS A 159 22.99 -7.71 15.85
C LYS A 159 22.63 -6.47 15.03
N ILE A 160 21.35 -6.27 14.79
CA ILE A 160 20.82 -5.10 14.09
C ILE A 160 20.07 -4.26 15.12
N ASN A 161 20.30 -2.96 15.13
CA ASN A 161 19.54 -2.06 15.97
C ASN A 161 18.07 -2.03 15.49
N SER A 162 17.18 -2.60 16.29
CA SER A 162 15.74 -2.59 16.01
C SER A 162 15.17 -1.23 16.38
N THR A 163 14.45 -0.63 15.47
CA THR A 163 13.62 0.53 15.78
C THR A 163 12.28 0.03 16.31
N LYS A 164 12.06 0.24 17.60
CA LYS A 164 10.84 -0.14 18.30
C LYS A 164 9.58 0.50 17.70
N GLU A 165 8.53 -0.25 17.78
CA GLU A 165 7.16 -0.04 17.30
C GLU A 165 6.63 1.37 17.30
N ILE A 166 6.01 1.66 16.19
CA ILE A 166 5.27 2.88 15.97
C ILE A 166 3.79 2.58 16.22
N LEU A 167 3.14 3.36 17.08
CA LEU A 167 1.70 3.31 17.30
C LEU A 167 0.96 3.26 15.96
N LYS A 168 0.17 2.20 15.74
CA LYS A 168 -0.63 2.03 14.54
C LYS A 168 -1.95 2.78 14.72
N ARG A 169 -2.40 3.43 13.68
CA ARG A 169 -3.73 4.03 13.59
C ARG A 169 -4.34 3.66 12.25
N ASN A 170 -5.34 2.79 12.27
CA ASN A 170 -5.97 2.29 11.07
C ASN A 170 -7.15 3.17 10.68
N ILE A 171 -7.01 3.86 9.58
CA ILE A 171 -8.08 4.66 8.95
C ILE A 171 -8.08 4.28 7.48
N TRP A 172 -9.10 3.54 7.04
CA TRP A 172 -9.19 3.03 5.67
C TRP A 172 -9.62 4.11 4.67
N LEU A 173 -10.40 5.07 5.13
CA LEU A 173 -10.83 6.22 4.37
C LEU A 173 -10.65 7.48 5.22
N LEU A 174 -9.71 8.33 4.83
CA LEU A 174 -9.47 9.59 5.53
C LEU A 174 -10.73 10.48 5.49
N PRO A 175 -11.16 11.01 6.63
CA PRO A 175 -12.30 11.91 6.66
C PRO A 175 -11.98 13.26 6.02
N SER A 176 -12.99 13.88 5.46
CA SER A 176 -12.90 15.21 4.85
C SER A 176 -14.06 16.09 5.38
N ASP A 177 -13.88 17.40 5.30
CA ASP A 177 -14.96 18.37 5.52
C ASP A 177 -15.95 18.44 4.35
N LYS A 178 -15.66 17.76 3.25
CA LYS A 178 -16.52 17.64 2.07
C LYS A 178 -17.24 16.31 2.06
N ALA A 179 -18.48 16.29 1.58
CA ALA A 179 -19.16 15.04 1.30
C ALA A 179 -18.40 14.21 0.26
N ILE A 180 -18.41 12.89 0.41
CA ILE A 180 -17.67 11.96 -0.46
C ILE A 180 -18.00 12.14 -1.95
N GLY A 181 -19.23 12.56 -2.28
CA GLY A 181 -19.64 12.86 -3.65
C GLY A 181 -18.94 14.06 -4.28
N LYS A 182 -18.34 14.94 -3.47
CA LYS A 182 -17.57 16.11 -3.90
C LYS A 182 -16.05 15.87 -3.90
N CYS A 183 -15.64 14.66 -3.58
CA CYS A 183 -14.24 14.22 -3.53
C CYS A 183 -13.99 13.10 -4.53
N LYS A 184 -12.73 12.87 -4.87
CA LYS A 184 -12.27 11.71 -5.62
C LYS A 184 -11.26 10.92 -4.78
N PRO A 185 -11.71 10.20 -3.73
CA PRO A 185 -10.83 9.41 -2.89
C PRO A 185 -10.48 8.12 -3.62
N PHE A 186 -9.45 8.18 -4.46
CA PHE A 186 -8.99 7.04 -5.25
C PHE A 186 -8.49 5.91 -4.35
N VAL A 187 -8.90 4.69 -4.68
CA VAL A 187 -8.46 3.44 -4.07
C VAL A 187 -7.59 2.65 -5.05
N ASP A 188 -7.99 2.63 -6.31
CA ASP A 188 -7.21 2.04 -7.40
C ASP A 188 -6.89 3.12 -8.43
N PHE A 189 -5.59 3.45 -8.54
CA PHE A 189 -5.11 4.49 -9.45
C PHE A 189 -4.99 4.01 -10.90
N GLN A 190 -4.95 2.70 -11.15
CA GLN A 190 -4.85 2.15 -12.51
C GLN A 190 -6.20 2.14 -13.22
N ASN A 191 -7.27 1.94 -12.46
CA ASN A 191 -8.63 1.88 -13.01
C ASN A 191 -9.51 3.06 -12.54
N ASP A 192 -8.92 4.08 -11.91
CA ASP A 192 -9.61 5.25 -11.38
C ASP A 192 -10.80 4.92 -10.43
N ALA A 193 -10.74 3.73 -9.79
CA ALA A 193 -11.78 3.34 -8.85
C ALA A 193 -11.65 4.09 -7.53
N THR A 194 -12.76 4.64 -7.05
CA THR A 194 -12.81 5.45 -5.84
C THR A 194 -13.56 4.74 -4.70
N ALA A 195 -13.40 5.23 -3.48
CA ALA A 195 -14.22 4.78 -2.34
C ALA A 195 -15.74 4.99 -2.58
N LYS A 196 -16.11 5.98 -3.41
CA LYS A 196 -17.50 6.21 -3.80
C LYS A 196 -18.03 5.05 -4.64
N ASP A 197 -17.23 4.51 -5.57
CA ASP A 197 -17.63 3.40 -6.43
C ASP A 197 -17.81 2.11 -5.61
N ILE A 198 -16.92 1.88 -4.62
CA ILE A 198 -17.04 0.77 -3.67
C ILE A 198 -18.34 0.89 -2.85
N LYS A 199 -18.64 2.08 -2.31
CA LYS A 199 -19.89 2.31 -1.58
C LYS A 199 -21.12 2.18 -2.47
N LEU A 200 -21.03 2.56 -3.75
CA LEU A 200 -22.08 2.34 -4.73
C LEU A 200 -22.33 0.85 -4.95
N ALA A 201 -21.28 0.06 -5.18
CA ALA A 201 -21.39 -1.39 -5.35
C ALA A 201 -22.11 -2.05 -4.16
N LEU A 202 -21.77 -1.65 -2.93
CA LEU A 202 -22.44 -2.16 -1.71
C LEU A 202 -23.91 -1.77 -1.65
N ARG A 203 -24.25 -0.55 -2.06
CA ARG A 203 -25.65 -0.06 -2.13
C ARG A 203 -26.46 -0.83 -3.18
N GLU A 204 -25.84 -1.19 -4.31
CA GLU A 204 -26.43 -2.02 -5.37
C GLU A 204 -26.57 -3.51 -4.95
N GLY A 205 -26.13 -3.87 -3.75
CA GLY A 205 -26.33 -5.19 -3.17
C GLY A 205 -25.17 -6.17 -3.31
N PHE A 206 -24.05 -5.74 -3.89
CA PHE A 206 -22.85 -6.60 -3.93
C PHE A 206 -22.25 -6.77 -2.53
N ARG A 207 -22.09 -8.02 -2.08
CA ARG A 207 -21.59 -8.34 -0.73
C ARG A 207 -20.22 -9.00 -0.76
N SER A 208 -19.94 -9.81 -1.78
CA SER A 208 -18.67 -10.48 -1.95
C SER A 208 -17.63 -9.49 -2.47
N ILE A 209 -16.42 -9.54 -1.89
CA ILE A 209 -15.28 -8.72 -2.34
C ILE A 209 -14.96 -8.99 -3.83
N GLU A 210 -15.10 -10.23 -4.31
CA GLU A 210 -14.88 -10.58 -5.71
C GLU A 210 -15.92 -9.95 -6.64
N HIS A 211 -17.17 -9.76 -6.19
CA HIS A 211 -18.19 -9.07 -6.97
C HIS A 211 -17.97 -7.56 -6.96
N VAL A 212 -17.63 -6.98 -5.79
CA VAL A 212 -17.27 -5.56 -5.69
C VAL A 212 -16.06 -5.25 -6.59
N LYS A 213 -15.04 -6.12 -6.58
CA LYS A 213 -13.88 -6.02 -7.47
C LYS A 213 -14.29 -5.94 -8.95
N ARG A 214 -15.16 -6.84 -9.41
CA ARG A 214 -15.62 -6.87 -10.81
C ARG A 214 -16.50 -5.69 -11.17
N TYR A 215 -17.33 -5.25 -10.26
CA TYR A 215 -18.20 -4.10 -10.47
C TYR A 215 -17.43 -2.79 -10.59
N THR A 216 -16.41 -2.62 -9.75
CA THR A 216 -15.62 -1.38 -9.66
C THR A 216 -14.30 -1.43 -10.45
N THR A 217 -13.91 -2.58 -10.96
CA THR A 217 -12.58 -2.87 -11.52
C THR A 217 -11.41 -2.73 -10.55
N THR A 218 -11.68 -2.55 -9.25
CA THR A 218 -10.65 -2.39 -8.21
C THR A 218 -9.74 -3.62 -8.14
N GLY A 219 -8.42 -3.41 -8.21
CA GLY A 219 -7.43 -4.48 -8.14
C GLY A 219 -7.36 -5.37 -9.37
N MET A 220 -7.95 -4.96 -10.50
CA MET A 220 -7.89 -5.69 -11.77
C MET A 220 -6.76 -5.21 -12.69
N GLY A 221 -6.08 -4.15 -12.35
CA GLY A 221 -4.95 -3.64 -13.12
C GLY A 221 -3.69 -4.49 -12.97
N THR A 222 -2.60 -4.05 -13.59
CA THR A 222 -1.33 -4.79 -13.63
C THR A 222 -0.67 -4.97 -12.27
N ASP A 223 -0.97 -4.12 -11.29
CA ASP A 223 -0.50 -4.28 -9.91
C ASP A 223 -1.29 -5.32 -9.10
N GLN A 224 -2.40 -5.83 -9.65
CA GLN A 224 -3.28 -6.78 -8.99
C GLN A 224 -3.72 -6.36 -7.58
N GLY A 225 -3.92 -5.06 -7.39
CA GLY A 225 -4.40 -4.47 -6.13
C GLY A 225 -3.37 -4.42 -5.01
N LYS A 226 -2.08 -4.54 -5.29
CA LYS A 226 -1.03 -4.42 -4.27
C LYS A 226 -1.11 -3.12 -3.48
N LEU A 227 -1.50 -2.02 -4.14
CA LEU A 227 -1.67 -0.71 -3.49
C LEU A 227 -3.06 -0.51 -2.87
N GLY A 228 -4.12 -1.01 -3.49
CA GLY A 228 -5.49 -0.62 -3.18
C GLY A 228 -6.34 -1.66 -2.44
N ASN A 229 -6.03 -2.96 -2.55
CA ASN A 229 -6.92 -4.01 -2.04
C ASN A 229 -7.22 -3.91 -0.54
N MET A 230 -6.22 -3.60 0.30
CA MET A 230 -6.44 -3.46 1.74
C MET A 230 -7.36 -2.27 2.07
N HIS A 231 -7.20 -1.15 1.37
CA HIS A 231 -8.08 0.00 1.51
C HIS A 231 -9.51 -0.32 1.05
N ALA A 232 -9.65 -1.03 -0.08
CA ALA A 232 -10.95 -1.47 -0.57
C ALA A 232 -11.67 -2.36 0.46
N LEU A 233 -10.97 -3.36 1.00
CA LEU A 233 -11.49 -4.25 2.04
C LEU A 233 -11.89 -3.48 3.30
N GLY A 234 -11.05 -2.57 3.76
CA GLY A 234 -11.33 -1.73 4.92
C GLY A 234 -12.58 -0.86 4.71
N ILE A 235 -12.73 -0.23 3.54
CA ILE A 235 -13.91 0.57 3.21
C ILE A 235 -15.17 -0.31 3.14
N ILE A 236 -15.06 -1.53 2.60
CA ILE A 236 -16.17 -2.48 2.58
C ILE A 236 -16.55 -2.88 4.01
N SER A 237 -15.57 -3.24 4.84
CA SER A 237 -15.76 -3.58 6.24
C SER A 237 -16.47 -2.47 7.01
N ASP A 238 -15.95 -1.25 6.95
CA ASP A 238 -16.51 -0.08 7.63
C ASP A 238 -17.93 0.27 7.14
N THR A 239 -18.22 0.02 5.86
CA THR A 239 -19.52 0.38 5.27
C THR A 239 -20.57 -0.71 5.51
N SER A 240 -20.19 -1.99 5.46
CA SER A 240 -21.09 -3.13 5.59
C SER A 240 -21.24 -3.66 7.01
N GLY A 241 -20.30 -3.32 7.92
CA GLY A 241 -20.21 -3.89 9.26
C GLY A 241 -19.66 -5.32 9.31
N VAL A 242 -19.26 -5.89 8.16
CA VAL A 242 -18.66 -7.22 8.09
C VAL A 242 -17.18 -7.14 8.48
N LYS A 243 -16.71 -8.03 9.34
CA LYS A 243 -15.30 -8.05 9.78
C LYS A 243 -14.36 -8.34 8.61
N MET A 244 -13.17 -7.75 8.63
CA MET A 244 -12.12 -7.99 7.63
C MET A 244 -11.78 -9.48 7.49
N SER A 245 -11.75 -10.22 8.60
CA SER A 245 -11.54 -11.67 8.63
C SER A 245 -12.55 -12.45 7.79
N ASP A 246 -13.80 -12.00 7.78
CA ASP A 246 -14.92 -12.70 7.17
C ASP A 246 -15.09 -12.30 5.69
N LEU A 247 -14.62 -11.11 5.31
CA LEU A 247 -14.57 -10.66 3.91
C LEU A 247 -13.57 -11.48 3.09
N GLY A 248 -12.46 -11.88 3.69
CA GLY A 248 -11.35 -12.52 2.98
C GLY A 248 -10.63 -11.58 2.02
N THR A 249 -9.83 -12.13 1.12
CA THR A 249 -9.09 -11.38 0.10
C THR A 249 -9.59 -11.68 -1.30
N THR A 250 -9.28 -10.81 -2.25
CA THR A 250 -9.47 -11.09 -3.67
C THR A 250 -8.46 -12.14 -4.14
N THR A 251 -8.83 -12.91 -5.17
CA THR A 251 -7.92 -13.82 -5.85
C THR A 251 -6.93 -13.04 -6.71
N PHE A 252 -5.65 -13.22 -6.44
CA PHE A 252 -4.58 -12.62 -7.22
C PHE A 252 -4.30 -13.44 -8.49
N ARG A 253 -4.19 -12.76 -9.61
CA ARG A 253 -3.91 -13.38 -10.91
C ARG A 253 -2.43 -13.27 -11.25
N PRO A 254 -1.84 -14.26 -11.92
CA PRO A 254 -0.53 -14.10 -12.54
C PRO A 254 -0.61 -13.12 -13.73
N PRO A 255 0.49 -12.45 -14.09
CA PRO A 255 1.81 -12.51 -13.45
C PRO A 255 1.86 -11.69 -12.15
N TYR A 256 2.74 -12.10 -11.23
CA TYR A 256 3.01 -11.32 -10.00
C TYR A 256 3.57 -9.93 -10.31
N THR A 257 4.45 -9.86 -11.30
CA THR A 257 4.97 -8.62 -11.87
C THR A 257 4.63 -8.57 -13.35
N PRO A 258 4.16 -7.43 -13.90
CA PRO A 258 3.91 -7.29 -15.32
C PRO A 258 5.13 -7.65 -16.15
N LEU A 259 4.95 -8.50 -17.17
CA LEU A 259 5.99 -8.92 -18.08
C LEU A 259 5.76 -8.31 -19.46
N THR A 260 6.81 -7.81 -20.08
CA THR A 260 6.76 -7.36 -21.46
C THR A 260 6.94 -8.57 -22.42
N PHE A 261 6.43 -8.45 -23.62
CA PHE A 261 6.66 -9.47 -24.66
C PHE A 261 8.15 -9.66 -24.92
N GLY A 262 8.96 -8.60 -24.89
CA GLY A 262 10.41 -8.69 -25.04
C GLY A 262 11.08 -9.54 -23.97
N THR A 263 10.58 -9.49 -22.72
CA THR A 263 11.07 -10.35 -21.63
C THR A 263 10.74 -11.83 -21.89
N ILE A 264 9.54 -12.12 -22.42
CA ILE A 264 9.11 -13.49 -22.72
C ILE A 264 9.92 -14.09 -23.89
N VAL A 265 10.15 -13.30 -24.93
CA VAL A 265 10.92 -13.70 -26.09
C VAL A 265 12.42 -13.90 -25.78
N GLY A 266 12.91 -13.11 -24.82
CA GLY A 266 14.32 -13.15 -24.43
C GLY A 266 15.23 -12.56 -25.50
N ARG A 267 16.41 -13.21 -25.71
CA ARG A 267 17.42 -12.75 -26.67
C ARG A 267 17.18 -13.21 -28.09
N ASN A 268 16.32 -14.21 -28.29
CA ASN A 268 16.01 -14.78 -29.58
C ASN A 268 14.95 -13.97 -30.33
N VAL A 269 15.25 -12.69 -30.54
CA VAL A 269 14.37 -11.79 -31.28
C VAL A 269 14.74 -11.91 -32.75
N GLY A 270 13.97 -12.68 -33.54
CA GLY A 270 14.12 -12.75 -34.98
C GLY A 270 13.35 -11.65 -35.71
N GLU A 271 13.55 -11.55 -37.02
CA GLU A 271 12.88 -10.57 -37.89
C GLU A 271 11.34 -10.66 -37.84
N PHE A 272 10.79 -11.83 -37.46
CA PHE A 272 9.35 -12.06 -37.33
C PHE A 272 8.76 -11.62 -36.00
N PHE A 273 9.59 -11.19 -35.04
CA PHE A 273 9.11 -10.63 -33.77
C PHE A 273 8.78 -9.14 -33.94
N ASP A 274 7.79 -8.85 -34.75
CA ASP A 274 7.23 -7.50 -34.88
C ASP A 274 5.89 -7.42 -34.16
N ILE A 275 5.91 -6.74 -33.00
CA ILE A 275 4.71 -6.48 -32.18
C ILE A 275 3.87 -5.31 -32.69
N PHE A 276 4.40 -4.55 -33.65
CA PHE A 276 3.72 -3.42 -34.27
C PHE A 276 3.03 -3.84 -35.55
N ARG A 277 1.73 -3.77 -35.55
CA ARG A 277 0.97 -3.89 -36.81
C ARG A 277 0.89 -2.51 -37.43
N LYS A 278 1.50 -2.37 -38.58
CA LYS A 278 1.46 -1.17 -39.41
C LYS A 278 0.29 -1.21 -40.38
N THR A 279 -0.41 -0.10 -40.54
CA THR A 279 -1.36 0.07 -41.63
C THR A 279 -0.59 0.32 -42.94
N PRO A 280 -1.19 0.11 -44.14
CA PRO A 280 -0.55 0.46 -45.40
C PRO A 280 -0.15 1.94 -45.50
N MET A 281 -0.77 2.81 -44.72
CA MET A 281 -0.49 4.25 -44.70
C MET A 281 0.48 4.67 -43.60
N HIS A 282 1.06 3.72 -42.85
CA HIS A 282 1.89 4.03 -41.67
C HIS A 282 3.08 4.93 -42.06
N ASP A 283 3.84 4.54 -43.05
CA ASP A 283 5.05 5.27 -43.43
C ASP A 283 4.72 6.67 -43.93
N TRP A 284 3.61 6.85 -44.66
CA TRP A 284 3.10 8.17 -45.05
C TRP A 284 2.74 9.08 -43.83
N HIS A 285 2.31 8.52 -42.72
CA HIS A 285 2.02 9.28 -41.53
C HIS A 285 3.26 9.62 -40.68
N VAL A 286 4.35 8.90 -40.88
CA VAL A 286 5.61 9.11 -40.15
C VAL A 286 6.50 10.14 -40.83
N ASP A 287 6.46 10.26 -42.17
CA ASP A 287 7.12 11.28 -42.97
C ASP A 287 6.41 12.65 -42.84
#